data_2b04edb2b3af70601f90d896ee611230
#
_entry.id   2b04edb2b3af70601f90d896ee611230
#
_cell.length_a   1.000
_cell.length_b   1.000
_cell.length_c   1.000
_cell.angle_alpha   90.00
_cell.angle_beta   90.00
_cell.angle_gamma   90.00
#
_symmetry.space_group_name_H-M   'P 1'
#
loop_
_entity.id
_entity.type
_entity.pdbx_description
1 polymer ?
#
loop_
_entity_poly.entity_id
_entity_poly.type
_entity_poly.pdbx_seq_one_letter_code
_entity_poly.pdbx_strand_id
1 'polypeptide(L)'
;MTDLSFDAADITAAIQKNLEGFDPSVESGTVGRILEVGDGIARVSGLPNASVNEILEFESGDVGLALNLDEDSIGAVVLGNVENIEEGQNVKATGKILSVPVGDGVLGRVVNALGEPIDGKGPIAGAEPRRMEIQAPGIMGRQPVHEPLQTGIKAIDSMTPVGRGQRELIIGDRKTGKTSVAIDTILNQAGLGVKCIYVAVGQKGSTVAQVVNTLEERGAMEYTVVVSAPAADAAPFKYLAPYAGCAMGQHWMENGEHALIVYDDLSKQAEAYRQLSLLLRRPPGREAYPGDVFYLHSRLLERAAKLSDEQGAGSLTALPVIETKAGDVSAYIPTNVISITDGQIYLQDDLFKSGVRPAVDVGVSVSRVGGDAQTKAMKSVAGTLKIDLAQFRDLEAFATFGSELDAASAAQLGRGYRLVELLKQGLNSPMPVEEQVVSIYTGTNGHLDDLPVEDVQRFEAELLENMKTRHSGLLDEIRSTGVLPEDQVCLLYTSPSPRDVEECRMPSSG
;
A
#
# COMPACT_ATOMS: atom_id res chain seq x y z
N MET A 1 -18.40 -38.74 -69.27
CA MET A 1 -18.17 -39.50 -68.04
C MET A 1 -16.68 -39.78 -68.00
N THR A 2 -15.93 -38.97 -67.22
CA THR A 2 -14.50 -39.19 -66.99
C THR A 2 -14.37 -40.05 -65.73
N ASP A 3 -13.98 -41.30 -65.94
CA ASP A 3 -13.63 -42.22 -64.86
C ASP A 3 -12.46 -41.66 -64.07
N LEU A 4 -12.70 -41.27 -62.85
CA LEU A 4 -11.69 -40.99 -61.87
C LEU A 4 -11.22 -42.32 -61.23
N SER A 5 -10.23 -42.97 -61.89
CA SER A 5 -9.53 -44.10 -61.28
C SER A 5 -8.59 -43.56 -60.23
N PHE A 6 -8.92 -43.67 -58.90
CA PHE A 6 -8.02 -43.47 -57.86
C PHE A 6 -7.01 -44.62 -57.73
N ASP A 7 -5.76 -44.36 -58.01
CA ASP A 7 -4.72 -45.37 -57.80
C ASP A 7 -4.47 -45.54 -56.29
N ALA A 8 -4.45 -46.79 -55.82
CA ALA A 8 -4.22 -47.13 -54.42
C ALA A 8 -2.86 -46.59 -53.92
N ALA A 9 -1.91 -46.38 -54.84
CA ALA A 9 -0.61 -45.79 -54.53
C ALA A 9 -0.72 -44.29 -54.20
N ASP A 10 -1.60 -43.53 -54.88
CA ASP A 10 -1.80 -42.11 -54.62
C ASP A 10 -2.54 -41.87 -53.29
N ILE A 11 -3.46 -42.74 -52.93
CA ILE A 11 -4.13 -42.71 -51.62
C ILE A 11 -3.17 -43.03 -50.49
N THR A 12 -2.30 -44.03 -50.68
CA THR A 12 -1.28 -44.39 -49.70
C THR A 12 -0.23 -43.30 -49.52
N ALA A 13 0.22 -42.62 -50.58
CA ALA A 13 1.14 -41.50 -50.53
C ALA A 13 0.50 -40.26 -49.89
N ALA A 14 -0.77 -39.98 -50.09
CA ALA A 14 -1.51 -38.90 -49.45
C ALA A 14 -1.70 -39.16 -47.92
N ILE A 15 -1.95 -40.40 -47.55
CA ILE A 15 -2.04 -40.82 -46.13
C ILE A 15 -0.66 -40.76 -45.48
N GLN A 16 0.40 -41.22 -46.14
CA GLN A 16 1.75 -41.13 -45.61
C GLN A 16 2.21 -39.69 -45.44
N LYS A 17 1.94 -38.80 -46.38
CA LYS A 17 2.26 -37.36 -46.30
C LYS A 17 1.49 -36.65 -45.21
N ASN A 18 0.26 -37.04 -44.91
CA ASN A 18 -0.48 -36.52 -43.75
C ASN A 18 -0.07 -37.13 -42.41
N LEU A 19 0.49 -38.34 -42.40
CA LEU A 19 1.04 -39.00 -41.22
C LEU A 19 2.47 -38.50 -40.86
N GLU A 20 3.28 -38.06 -41.83
CA GLU A 20 4.60 -37.49 -41.59
C GLU A 20 4.55 -36.12 -40.92
N GLY A 21 3.38 -35.45 -40.87
CA GLY A 21 3.14 -34.22 -40.11
C GLY A 21 2.35 -34.44 -38.82
N PHE A 22 1.97 -35.67 -38.53
CA PHE A 22 1.19 -36.02 -37.35
C PHE A 22 2.17 -36.51 -36.27
N ASP A 23 2.57 -35.60 -35.39
CA ASP A 23 3.27 -35.95 -34.13
C ASP A 23 2.22 -36.53 -33.18
N PRO A 24 2.22 -37.85 -32.89
CA PRO A 24 1.29 -38.44 -31.96
C PRO A 24 1.73 -38.27 -30.50
N SER A 25 2.44 -37.20 -30.15
CA SER A 25 2.50 -36.81 -28.77
C SER A 25 1.12 -36.35 -28.31
N VAL A 26 0.24 -37.30 -28.14
CA VAL A 26 -0.91 -37.14 -27.26
C VAL A 26 -0.30 -36.95 -25.89
N GLU A 27 -0.11 -35.70 -25.49
CA GLU A 27 0.15 -35.33 -24.10
C GLU A 27 -1.11 -35.72 -23.32
N SER A 28 -1.23 -37.02 -23.05
CA SER A 28 -2.29 -37.64 -22.27
C SER A 28 -2.15 -37.25 -20.81
N GLY A 29 -2.53 -36.06 -20.44
CA GLY A 29 -2.41 -35.48 -19.10
C GLY A 29 -2.58 -33.97 -19.07
N THR A 30 -2.68 -33.35 -20.23
CA THR A 30 -2.86 -31.89 -20.37
C THR A 30 -4.28 -31.45 -20.65
N VAL A 31 -5.19 -32.38 -20.93
CA VAL A 31 -6.61 -32.11 -21.22
C VAL A 31 -7.48 -32.77 -20.17
N GLY A 32 -8.25 -31.96 -19.47
CA GLY A 32 -9.26 -32.36 -18.51
C GLY A 32 -10.67 -32.03 -18.99
N ARG A 33 -11.65 -32.29 -18.14
CA ARG A 33 -13.07 -32.04 -18.43
C ARG A 33 -13.71 -31.31 -17.26
N ILE A 34 -14.60 -30.35 -17.58
CA ILE A 34 -15.40 -29.64 -16.59
C ILE A 34 -16.46 -30.59 -16.04
N LEU A 35 -16.45 -30.78 -14.73
CA LEU A 35 -17.46 -31.58 -14.02
C LEU A 35 -18.65 -30.74 -13.54
N GLU A 36 -18.40 -29.52 -13.12
CA GLU A 36 -19.38 -28.61 -12.54
C GLU A 36 -18.88 -27.17 -12.76
N VAL A 37 -19.76 -26.26 -13.11
CA VAL A 37 -19.47 -24.83 -13.22
C VAL A 37 -20.56 -24.02 -12.54
N GLY A 38 -20.16 -22.98 -11.79
CA GLY A 38 -21.11 -22.08 -11.12
C GLY A 38 -20.38 -21.02 -10.33
N ASP A 39 -20.98 -19.82 -10.22
CA ASP A 39 -20.51 -18.70 -9.40
C ASP A 39 -19.02 -18.31 -9.58
N GLY A 40 -18.47 -18.47 -10.79
CA GLY A 40 -17.07 -18.14 -11.08
C GLY A 40 -16.06 -19.24 -10.75
N ILE A 41 -16.55 -20.45 -10.44
CA ILE A 41 -15.71 -21.61 -10.15
C ILE A 41 -16.04 -22.74 -11.11
N ALA A 42 -15.02 -23.43 -11.61
CA ALA A 42 -15.14 -24.67 -12.35
C ALA A 42 -14.44 -25.80 -11.59
N ARG A 43 -15.12 -26.95 -11.47
CA ARG A 43 -14.49 -28.20 -11.03
C ARG A 43 -14.08 -29.01 -12.26
N VAL A 44 -12.81 -29.34 -12.33
CA VAL A 44 -12.20 -29.99 -13.50
C VAL A 44 -11.61 -31.32 -13.10
N SER A 45 -11.74 -32.33 -13.93
CA SER A 45 -11.12 -33.65 -13.76
C SER A 45 -10.12 -33.92 -14.88
N GLY A 46 -9.25 -34.92 -14.69
CA GLY A 46 -8.36 -35.42 -15.75
C GLY A 46 -7.07 -34.64 -15.96
N LEU A 47 -6.68 -33.78 -15.01
CA LEU A 47 -5.42 -33.03 -15.04
C LEU A 47 -4.48 -33.41 -13.88
N PRO A 48 -3.92 -34.62 -13.88
CA PRO A 48 -3.15 -35.15 -12.72
C PRO A 48 -1.83 -34.41 -12.48
N ASN A 49 -1.30 -33.71 -13.46
CA ASN A 49 -0.03 -33.01 -13.41
C ASN A 49 -0.17 -31.48 -13.21
N ALA A 50 -1.40 -30.99 -13.07
CA ALA A 50 -1.60 -29.55 -12.86
C ALA A 50 -1.03 -29.08 -11.52
N SER A 51 -0.45 -27.89 -11.52
CA SER A 51 0.14 -27.25 -10.35
C SER A 51 -0.81 -26.22 -9.75
N VAL A 52 -0.64 -25.93 -8.46
CA VAL A 52 -1.35 -24.78 -7.81
C VAL A 52 -0.90 -23.48 -8.49
N ASN A 53 -1.86 -22.58 -8.75
CA ASN A 53 -1.67 -21.32 -9.46
C ASN A 53 -1.28 -21.50 -10.96
N GLU A 54 -1.52 -22.67 -11.52
CA GLU A 54 -1.39 -22.87 -12.95
C GLU A 54 -2.58 -22.28 -13.70
N ILE A 55 -2.30 -21.69 -14.86
CA ILE A 55 -3.31 -21.20 -15.79
C ILE A 55 -3.91 -22.37 -16.53
N LEU A 56 -5.22 -22.48 -16.45
CA LEU A 56 -6.04 -23.42 -17.24
C LEU A 56 -6.72 -22.66 -18.36
N GLU A 57 -6.73 -23.21 -19.55
CA GLU A 57 -7.40 -22.65 -20.74
C GLU A 57 -8.66 -23.46 -21.04
N PHE A 58 -9.82 -22.77 -21.04
CA PHE A 58 -11.10 -23.35 -21.38
C PHE A 58 -11.33 -23.36 -22.90
N GLU A 59 -12.17 -24.21 -23.36
CA GLU A 59 -12.50 -24.34 -24.80
C GLU A 59 -13.13 -23.04 -25.35
N SER A 60 -13.78 -22.25 -24.52
CA SER A 60 -14.30 -20.91 -24.85
C SER A 60 -13.18 -19.85 -25.09
N GLY A 61 -11.93 -20.15 -24.78
CA GLY A 61 -10.82 -19.20 -24.81
C GLY A 61 -10.66 -18.40 -23.51
N ASP A 62 -11.59 -18.56 -22.56
CA ASP A 62 -11.44 -17.99 -21.21
C ASP A 62 -10.36 -18.73 -20.42
N VAL A 63 -9.78 -18.06 -19.42
CA VAL A 63 -8.74 -18.64 -18.58
C VAL A 63 -9.22 -18.88 -17.16
N GLY A 64 -8.69 -19.91 -16.54
CA GLY A 64 -8.91 -20.22 -15.13
C GLY A 64 -7.62 -20.37 -14.36
N LEU A 65 -7.71 -20.31 -13.05
CA LEU A 65 -6.60 -20.51 -12.14
C LEU A 65 -6.87 -21.72 -11.24
N ALA A 66 -6.00 -22.72 -11.27
CA ALA A 66 -6.07 -23.87 -10.38
C ALA A 66 -5.73 -23.46 -8.94
N LEU A 67 -6.73 -23.48 -8.03
CA LEU A 67 -6.54 -23.09 -6.63
C LEU A 67 -6.62 -24.25 -5.64
N ASN A 68 -7.41 -25.27 -5.94
CA ASN A 68 -7.57 -26.43 -5.09
C ASN A 68 -7.27 -27.69 -5.89
N LEU A 69 -6.32 -28.48 -5.41
CA LEU A 69 -5.95 -29.76 -6.04
C LEU A 69 -6.41 -30.89 -5.11
N ASP A 70 -7.56 -31.48 -5.42
CA ASP A 70 -8.05 -32.66 -4.75
C ASP A 70 -7.65 -33.93 -5.55
N GLU A 71 -7.76 -35.10 -4.96
CA GLU A 71 -7.33 -36.36 -5.55
C GLU A 71 -8.02 -36.66 -6.91
N ASP A 72 -9.31 -36.35 -7.01
CA ASP A 72 -10.14 -36.64 -8.19
C ASP A 72 -10.50 -35.41 -9.02
N SER A 73 -10.27 -34.20 -8.53
CA SER A 73 -10.72 -32.98 -9.21
C SER A 73 -9.86 -31.76 -8.81
N ILE A 74 -9.90 -30.76 -9.68
CA ILE A 74 -9.26 -29.47 -9.46
C ILE A 74 -10.37 -28.42 -9.31
N GLY A 75 -10.31 -27.64 -8.25
CA GLY A 75 -11.11 -26.43 -8.10
C GLY A 75 -10.40 -25.27 -8.79
N ALA A 76 -10.93 -24.85 -9.92
CA ALA A 76 -10.40 -23.73 -10.69
C ALA A 76 -11.30 -22.51 -10.56
N VAL A 77 -10.70 -21.34 -10.43
CA VAL A 77 -11.39 -20.05 -10.44
C VAL A 77 -11.33 -19.49 -11.86
N VAL A 78 -12.46 -19.08 -12.41
CA VAL A 78 -12.54 -18.50 -13.75
C VAL A 78 -12.10 -17.04 -13.70
N LEU A 79 -11.15 -16.66 -14.56
CA LEU A 79 -10.63 -15.31 -14.72
C LEU A 79 -11.22 -14.62 -15.97
N GLY A 80 -12.47 -14.89 -16.28
CA GLY A 80 -13.15 -14.39 -17.47
C GLY A 80 -14.68 -14.45 -17.34
N ASN A 81 -15.38 -14.55 -18.47
CA ASN A 81 -16.82 -14.67 -18.48
C ASN A 81 -17.25 -16.13 -18.26
N VAL A 82 -17.94 -16.38 -17.16
CA VAL A 82 -18.44 -17.71 -16.80
C VAL A 82 -19.57 -18.18 -17.73
N GLU A 83 -20.28 -17.26 -18.39
CA GLU A 83 -21.46 -17.59 -19.24
C GLU A 83 -21.10 -18.45 -20.43
N ASN A 84 -19.85 -18.46 -20.89
CA ASN A 84 -19.38 -19.24 -22.03
C ASN A 84 -18.83 -20.62 -21.64
N ILE A 85 -18.84 -20.96 -20.36
CA ILE A 85 -18.24 -22.20 -19.84
C ILE A 85 -19.37 -23.15 -19.44
N GLU A 86 -19.35 -24.34 -20.02
CA GLU A 86 -20.40 -25.36 -19.82
C GLU A 86 -19.80 -26.66 -19.25
N GLU A 87 -20.61 -27.41 -18.53
CA GLU A 87 -20.27 -28.75 -18.06
C GLU A 87 -19.96 -29.69 -19.25
N GLY A 88 -18.94 -30.50 -19.10
CA GLY A 88 -18.49 -31.42 -20.10
C GLY A 88 -17.54 -30.88 -21.16
N GLN A 89 -17.30 -29.55 -21.22
CA GLN A 89 -16.28 -28.95 -22.08
C GLN A 89 -14.86 -29.36 -21.66
N ASN A 90 -13.95 -29.28 -22.62
CA ASN A 90 -12.54 -29.57 -22.38
C ASN A 90 -11.82 -28.38 -21.72
N VAL A 91 -10.87 -28.71 -20.87
CA VAL A 91 -9.96 -27.75 -20.23
C VAL A 91 -8.54 -28.20 -20.43
N LYS A 92 -7.66 -27.29 -20.82
CA LYS A 92 -6.26 -27.58 -21.06
C LYS A 92 -5.40 -26.97 -19.93
N ALA A 93 -4.53 -27.81 -19.32
CA ALA A 93 -3.46 -27.33 -18.47
C ALA A 93 -2.35 -26.73 -19.35
N THR A 94 -1.96 -25.49 -19.07
CA THR A 94 -1.00 -24.75 -19.91
C THR A 94 0.45 -24.97 -19.51
N GLY A 95 0.70 -25.56 -18.34
CA GLY A 95 2.05 -25.64 -17.73
C GLY A 95 2.62 -24.29 -17.28
N LYS A 96 1.84 -23.21 -17.43
CA LYS A 96 2.27 -21.84 -17.09
C LYS A 96 1.69 -21.42 -15.76
N ILE A 97 2.56 -20.99 -14.86
CA ILE A 97 2.16 -20.36 -13.59
C ILE A 97 1.79 -18.89 -13.84
N LEU A 98 0.76 -18.43 -13.17
CA LEU A 98 0.26 -17.07 -13.29
C LEU A 98 1.40 -16.05 -13.06
N SER A 99 1.58 -15.18 -14.04
CA SER A 99 2.64 -14.17 -14.09
C SER A 99 2.08 -12.80 -14.45
N VAL A 100 2.76 -11.75 -14.01
CA VAL A 100 2.40 -10.35 -14.31
C VAL A 100 3.59 -9.62 -14.93
N PRO A 101 3.36 -8.58 -15.75
CA PRO A 101 4.42 -7.74 -16.26
C PRO A 101 5.05 -6.91 -15.13
N VAL A 102 6.37 -6.83 -15.11
CA VAL A 102 7.16 -6.06 -14.14
C VAL A 102 8.22 -5.23 -14.84
N GLY A 103 8.86 -4.32 -14.10
CA GLY A 103 9.89 -3.41 -14.60
C GLY A 103 9.37 -1.99 -14.83
N ASP A 104 10.24 -1.10 -15.29
CA ASP A 104 9.91 0.35 -15.42
C ASP A 104 8.82 0.64 -16.45
N GLY A 105 8.57 -0.29 -17.37
CA GLY A 105 7.50 -0.15 -18.36
C GLY A 105 6.09 -0.08 -17.77
N VAL A 106 5.87 -0.51 -16.53
CA VAL A 106 4.57 -0.42 -15.85
C VAL A 106 4.36 0.93 -15.14
N LEU A 107 5.39 1.76 -14.98
CA LEU A 107 5.25 3.08 -14.37
C LEU A 107 4.36 3.99 -15.24
N GLY A 108 3.54 4.80 -14.60
CA GLY A 108 2.57 5.66 -15.28
C GLY A 108 1.33 4.96 -15.81
N ARG A 109 1.19 3.65 -15.54
CA ARG A 109 0.11 2.82 -16.06
C ARG A 109 -0.92 2.47 -14.99
N VAL A 110 -2.13 2.25 -15.45
CA VAL A 110 -3.21 1.64 -14.64
C VAL A 110 -3.49 0.27 -15.22
N VAL A 111 -3.34 -0.77 -14.40
CA VAL A 111 -3.48 -2.17 -14.81
C VAL A 111 -4.51 -2.89 -13.96
N ASN A 112 -5.06 -3.98 -14.49
CA ASN A 112 -5.91 -4.90 -13.73
C ASN A 112 -5.08 -5.87 -12.87
N ALA A 113 -5.75 -6.79 -12.17
CA ALA A 113 -5.09 -7.79 -11.32
C ALA A 113 -4.21 -8.80 -12.07
N LEU A 114 -4.32 -8.88 -13.39
CA LEU A 114 -3.47 -9.72 -14.25
C LEU A 114 -2.31 -8.93 -14.86
N GLY A 115 -2.21 -7.63 -14.56
CA GLY A 115 -1.21 -6.74 -15.14
C GLY A 115 -1.54 -6.22 -16.54
N GLU A 116 -2.76 -6.43 -17.03
CA GLU A 116 -3.20 -5.92 -18.31
C GLU A 116 -3.57 -4.44 -18.18
N PRO A 117 -3.16 -3.58 -19.13
CA PRO A 117 -3.45 -2.16 -19.10
C PRO A 117 -4.93 -1.87 -19.31
N ILE A 118 -5.51 -1.04 -18.44
CA ILE A 118 -6.91 -0.59 -18.51
C ILE A 118 -7.03 0.93 -18.66
N ASP A 119 -5.92 1.62 -18.88
CA ASP A 119 -5.81 3.07 -19.00
C ASP A 119 -5.99 3.61 -20.43
N GLY A 120 -6.23 2.74 -21.41
CA GLY A 120 -6.36 3.12 -22.82
C GLY A 120 -5.06 3.57 -23.50
N LYS A 121 -3.91 3.48 -22.81
CA LYS A 121 -2.60 3.90 -23.35
C LYS A 121 -1.90 2.80 -24.19
N GLY A 122 -2.61 1.71 -24.54
CA GLY A 122 -2.08 0.60 -25.33
C GLY A 122 -1.21 -0.39 -24.54
N PRO A 123 -0.55 -1.35 -25.20
CA PRO A 123 0.26 -2.38 -24.55
C PRO A 123 1.42 -1.80 -23.74
N ILE A 124 1.85 -2.51 -22.71
CA ILE A 124 3.00 -2.14 -21.89
C ILE A 124 4.27 -2.58 -22.62
N ALA A 125 5.13 -1.62 -22.95
CA ALA A 125 6.44 -1.88 -23.56
C ALA A 125 7.52 -1.99 -22.47
N GLY A 126 8.53 -2.85 -22.71
CA GLY A 126 9.69 -2.95 -21.82
C GLY A 126 9.40 -3.64 -20.47
N ALA A 127 8.32 -4.38 -20.37
CA ALA A 127 7.99 -5.17 -19.19
C ALA A 127 8.37 -6.64 -19.39
N GLU A 128 8.79 -7.31 -18.33
CA GLU A 128 9.14 -8.71 -18.28
C GLU A 128 8.09 -9.51 -17.49
N PRO A 129 7.76 -10.75 -17.90
CA PRO A 129 6.83 -11.59 -17.14
C PRO A 129 7.49 -12.12 -15.86
N ARG A 130 6.85 -11.92 -14.72
CA ARG A 130 7.30 -12.43 -13.42
C ARG A 130 6.18 -13.22 -12.75
N ARG A 131 6.49 -14.35 -12.14
CA ARG A 131 5.53 -15.12 -11.34
C ARG A 131 4.91 -14.21 -10.28
N MET A 132 3.58 -14.27 -10.16
CA MET A 132 2.84 -13.45 -9.21
C MET A 132 3.12 -13.86 -7.76
N GLU A 133 3.13 -15.15 -7.48
CA GLU A 133 3.47 -15.68 -6.17
C GLU A 133 4.91 -16.21 -6.15
N ILE A 134 5.72 -15.57 -5.30
CA ILE A 134 7.12 -15.92 -5.06
C ILE A 134 7.32 -15.96 -3.55
N GLN A 135 8.18 -16.84 -3.10
CA GLN A 135 8.55 -16.94 -1.69
C GLN A 135 9.21 -15.64 -1.20
N ALA A 136 8.88 -15.23 0.03
CA ALA A 136 9.52 -14.10 0.67
C ALA A 136 11.03 -14.31 0.84
N PRO A 137 11.84 -13.22 0.85
CA PRO A 137 13.27 -13.32 1.13
C PRO A 137 13.54 -14.05 2.45
N GLY A 138 14.54 -14.93 2.47
CA GLY A 138 14.96 -15.64 3.67
C GLY A 138 15.61 -14.71 4.72
N ILE A 139 15.80 -15.20 5.94
CA ILE A 139 16.36 -14.43 7.06
C ILE A 139 17.74 -13.87 6.72
N MET A 140 18.61 -14.68 6.10
CA MET A 140 19.98 -14.29 5.75
C MET A 140 20.05 -13.23 4.65
N GLY A 141 19.00 -13.10 3.84
CA GLY A 141 18.91 -12.09 2.78
C GLY A 141 18.36 -10.74 3.25
N ARG A 142 18.06 -10.58 4.53
CA ARG A 142 17.49 -9.35 5.10
C ARG A 142 18.49 -8.63 5.98
N GLN A 143 18.34 -7.32 6.08
CA GLN A 143 18.99 -6.50 7.11
C GLN A 143 17.94 -5.70 7.90
N PRO A 144 18.28 -5.22 9.11
CA PRO A 144 17.40 -4.37 9.88
C PRO A 144 17.02 -3.10 9.13
N VAL A 145 15.80 -2.64 9.33
CA VAL A 145 15.33 -1.37 8.79
C VAL A 145 16.01 -0.23 9.54
N HIS A 146 16.71 0.65 8.81
CA HIS A 146 17.49 1.76 9.37
C HIS A 146 17.45 3.04 8.51
N GLU A 147 16.77 2.99 7.36
CA GLU A 147 16.60 4.14 6.48
C GLU A 147 15.17 4.66 6.57
N PRO A 148 14.95 5.98 6.77
CA PRO A 148 13.62 6.54 6.81
C PRO A 148 12.92 6.49 5.45
N LEU A 149 11.62 6.17 5.46
CA LEU A 149 10.69 6.46 4.38
C LEU A 149 9.81 7.61 4.85
N GLN A 150 10.07 8.80 4.32
CA GLN A 150 9.35 10.01 4.72
C GLN A 150 7.93 9.98 4.17
N THR A 151 6.92 10.02 5.05
CA THR A 151 5.53 10.08 4.63
C THR A 151 5.09 11.47 4.22
N GLY A 152 5.82 12.49 4.67
CA GLY A 152 5.45 13.89 4.50
C GLY A 152 4.37 14.35 5.47
N ILE A 153 4.00 13.52 6.44
CA ILE A 153 2.95 13.79 7.42
C ILE A 153 3.60 13.97 8.79
N LYS A 154 3.54 15.20 9.34
CA LYS A 154 4.18 15.57 10.61
C LYS A 154 3.87 14.58 11.74
N ALA A 155 2.60 14.24 11.91
CA ALA A 155 2.16 13.34 12.97
C ALA A 155 2.74 11.92 12.86
N ILE A 156 2.96 11.44 11.64
CA ILE A 156 3.50 10.10 11.38
C ILE A 156 5.02 10.12 11.49
N ASP A 157 5.69 10.98 10.72
CA ASP A 157 7.16 11.01 10.64
C ASP A 157 7.80 11.33 12.00
N SER A 158 7.11 12.08 12.88
CA SER A 158 7.59 12.41 14.21
C SER A 158 7.33 11.34 15.26
N MET A 159 6.18 10.65 15.24
CA MET A 159 5.74 9.80 16.36
C MET A 159 5.64 8.31 16.03
N THR A 160 5.34 7.98 14.77
CA THR A 160 5.22 6.60 14.25
C THR A 160 5.95 6.47 12.92
N PRO A 161 7.28 6.71 12.90
CA PRO A 161 8.05 6.78 11.67
C PRO A 161 8.08 5.45 10.95
N VAL A 162 8.09 5.53 9.62
CA VAL A 162 8.15 4.38 8.71
C VAL A 162 9.54 4.30 8.11
N GLY A 163 10.12 3.09 8.08
CA GLY A 163 11.41 2.84 7.45
C GLY A 163 11.30 2.09 6.13
N ARG A 164 12.32 2.19 5.30
CA ARG A 164 12.40 1.48 4.01
C ARG A 164 12.53 -0.03 4.24
N GLY A 165 11.52 -0.77 3.80
CA GLY A 165 11.40 -2.21 4.04
C GLY A 165 10.50 -2.60 5.21
N GLN A 166 9.93 -1.63 5.92
CA GLN A 166 8.97 -1.84 7.01
C GLN A 166 7.57 -2.14 6.47
N ARG A 167 6.79 -2.86 7.27
CA ARG A 167 5.35 -3.09 7.06
C ARG A 167 4.59 -2.32 8.12
N GLU A 168 4.02 -1.18 7.76
CA GLU A 168 3.29 -0.33 8.70
C GLU A 168 1.80 -0.32 8.31
N LEU A 169 0.95 -0.78 9.23
CA LEU A 169 -0.49 -0.89 9.01
C LEU A 169 -1.17 0.46 9.16
N ILE A 170 -2.02 0.83 8.21
CA ILE A 170 -2.96 1.96 8.34
C ILE A 170 -4.34 1.38 8.66
N ILE A 171 -4.85 1.64 9.86
CA ILE A 171 -6.08 1.05 10.36
C ILE A 171 -7.05 2.10 10.88
N GLY A 172 -8.33 1.92 10.66
CA GLY A 172 -9.40 2.81 11.15
C GLY A 172 -10.73 2.60 10.44
N ASP A 173 -11.75 3.28 10.90
CA ASP A 173 -13.10 3.19 10.36
C ASP A 173 -13.20 3.82 8.95
N ARG A 174 -14.35 3.62 8.30
CA ARG A 174 -14.63 4.26 7.01
C ARG A 174 -14.51 5.77 7.09
N LYS A 175 -13.91 6.39 6.05
CA LYS A 175 -13.79 7.85 5.88
C LYS A 175 -12.94 8.54 6.95
N THR A 176 -12.06 7.85 7.65
CA THR A 176 -11.12 8.44 8.63
C THR A 176 -9.84 9.00 8.00
N GLY A 177 -9.70 8.92 6.66
CA GLY A 177 -8.54 9.46 5.95
C GLY A 177 -7.44 8.45 5.62
N LYS A 178 -7.69 7.12 5.71
CA LYS A 178 -6.70 6.07 5.40
C LYS A 178 -6.08 6.23 4.01
N THR A 179 -6.92 6.33 2.99
CA THR A 179 -6.49 6.54 1.60
C THR A 179 -5.72 7.86 1.44
N SER A 180 -6.10 8.92 2.16
CA SER A 180 -5.41 10.22 2.10
C SER A 180 -3.98 10.11 2.63
N VAL A 181 -3.78 9.43 3.76
CA VAL A 181 -2.44 9.15 4.31
C VAL A 181 -1.58 8.39 3.30
N ALA A 182 -2.15 7.37 2.65
CA ALA A 182 -1.45 6.60 1.63
C ALA A 182 -1.06 7.45 0.41
N ILE A 183 -1.97 8.29 -0.08
CA ILE A 183 -1.71 9.18 -1.23
C ILE A 183 -0.67 10.23 -0.87
N ASP A 184 -0.78 10.90 0.29
CA ASP A 184 0.23 11.87 0.74
C ASP A 184 1.62 11.24 0.84
N THR A 185 1.70 9.99 1.33
CA THR A 185 2.95 9.24 1.36
C THR A 185 3.52 8.99 -0.04
N ILE A 186 2.69 8.64 -1.02
CA ILE A 186 3.12 8.47 -2.42
C ILE A 186 3.59 9.81 -2.99
N LEU A 187 2.82 10.88 -2.80
CA LEU A 187 3.17 12.22 -3.29
C LEU A 187 4.52 12.69 -2.75
N ASN A 188 4.84 12.36 -1.52
CA ASN A 188 6.10 12.73 -0.87
C ASN A 188 7.32 11.97 -1.41
N GLN A 189 7.14 10.91 -2.21
CA GLN A 189 8.27 10.17 -2.78
C GLN A 189 8.88 10.83 -4.02
N ALA A 190 8.33 11.95 -4.48
CA ALA A 190 8.86 12.70 -5.62
C ALA A 190 10.35 13.05 -5.42
N GLY A 191 11.20 12.60 -6.34
CA GLY A 191 12.65 12.87 -6.31
C GLY A 191 13.45 12.07 -5.26
N LEU A 192 12.81 11.19 -4.47
CA LEU A 192 13.48 10.38 -3.44
C LEU A 192 13.95 9.00 -3.95
N GLY A 193 13.80 8.71 -5.25
CA GLY A 193 14.21 7.44 -5.85
C GLY A 193 13.39 6.23 -5.37
N VAL A 194 12.16 6.43 -4.95
CA VAL A 194 11.24 5.36 -4.52
C VAL A 194 10.15 5.18 -5.57
N LYS A 195 10.01 3.97 -6.08
CA LYS A 195 8.93 3.59 -7.01
C LYS A 195 7.69 3.18 -6.21
N CYS A 196 6.53 3.65 -6.63
CA CYS A 196 5.30 3.47 -5.88
C CYS A 196 4.32 2.53 -6.59
N ILE A 197 3.61 1.73 -5.81
CA ILE A 197 2.53 0.87 -6.27
C ILE A 197 1.29 1.16 -5.41
N TYR A 198 0.21 1.57 -6.05
CA TYR A 198 -1.07 1.72 -5.39
C TYR A 198 -2.00 0.59 -5.84
N VAL A 199 -2.37 -0.29 -4.92
CA VAL A 199 -3.25 -1.43 -5.19
C VAL A 199 -4.64 -1.13 -4.64
N ALA A 200 -5.59 -0.85 -5.52
CA ALA A 200 -6.99 -0.61 -5.19
C ALA A 200 -7.76 -1.94 -5.19
N VAL A 201 -8.27 -2.37 -4.04
CA VAL A 201 -9.00 -3.63 -3.89
C VAL A 201 -10.43 -3.38 -3.45
N GLY A 202 -11.40 -3.75 -4.28
CA GLY A 202 -12.82 -3.66 -3.95
C GLY A 202 -13.35 -2.23 -3.76
N GLN A 203 -12.64 -1.23 -4.24
CA GLN A 203 -13.08 0.17 -4.22
C GLN A 203 -14.03 0.48 -5.37
N LYS A 204 -14.78 1.57 -5.24
CA LYS A 204 -15.61 2.06 -6.36
C LYS A 204 -14.71 2.58 -7.48
N GLY A 205 -15.03 2.30 -8.74
CA GLY A 205 -14.28 2.79 -9.89
C GLY A 205 -14.10 4.31 -9.90
N SER A 206 -15.12 5.08 -9.46
CA SER A 206 -15.02 6.54 -9.32
C SER A 206 -13.97 6.98 -8.28
N THR A 207 -13.79 6.21 -7.21
CA THR A 207 -12.77 6.50 -6.18
C THR A 207 -11.37 6.23 -6.75
N VAL A 208 -11.20 5.12 -7.47
CA VAL A 208 -9.93 4.79 -8.13
C VAL A 208 -9.57 5.87 -9.16
N ALA A 209 -10.54 6.28 -9.99
CA ALA A 209 -10.34 7.35 -10.97
C ALA A 209 -9.92 8.67 -10.31
N GLN A 210 -10.51 9.02 -9.17
CA GLN A 210 -10.12 10.21 -8.40
C GLN A 210 -8.69 10.11 -7.87
N VAL A 211 -8.25 8.95 -7.39
CA VAL A 211 -6.87 8.72 -6.95
C VAL A 211 -5.91 8.88 -8.12
N VAL A 212 -6.19 8.24 -9.26
CA VAL A 212 -5.36 8.35 -10.47
C VAL A 212 -5.25 9.81 -10.92
N ASN A 213 -6.36 10.55 -11.00
CA ASN A 213 -6.35 11.96 -11.36
C ASN A 213 -5.50 12.79 -10.39
N THR A 214 -5.63 12.56 -9.08
CA THR A 214 -4.81 13.27 -8.08
C THR A 214 -3.32 13.00 -8.27
N LEU A 215 -2.94 11.74 -8.54
CA LEU A 215 -1.55 11.37 -8.81
C LEU A 215 -1.03 11.98 -10.13
N GLU A 216 -1.86 12.03 -11.17
CA GLU A 216 -1.52 12.65 -12.46
C GLU A 216 -1.34 14.17 -12.32
N GLU A 217 -2.28 14.88 -11.68
CA GLU A 217 -2.22 16.32 -11.45
C GLU A 217 -0.98 16.74 -10.65
N ARG A 218 -0.48 15.86 -9.79
CA ARG A 218 0.72 16.11 -8.97
C ARG A 218 2.01 15.54 -9.59
N GLY A 219 1.95 14.95 -10.79
CA GLY A 219 3.10 14.36 -11.46
C GLY A 219 3.58 13.03 -10.84
N ALA A 220 2.85 12.48 -9.86
CA ALA A 220 3.26 11.27 -9.15
C ALA A 220 3.11 9.99 -9.98
N MET A 221 2.35 10.03 -11.06
CA MET A 221 2.25 8.88 -11.99
C MET A 221 3.59 8.55 -12.67
N GLU A 222 4.53 9.48 -12.76
CA GLU A 222 5.85 9.22 -13.36
C GLU A 222 6.62 8.10 -12.66
N TYR A 223 6.40 7.94 -11.35
CA TYR A 223 7.05 6.91 -10.51
C TYR A 223 6.05 5.96 -9.84
N THR A 224 4.79 5.97 -10.27
CA THR A 224 3.72 5.16 -9.66
C THR A 224 3.04 4.27 -10.70
N VAL A 225 2.73 3.03 -10.31
CA VAL A 225 1.80 2.14 -11.01
C VAL A 225 0.56 1.92 -10.17
N VAL A 226 -0.61 1.90 -10.81
CA VAL A 226 -1.88 1.61 -10.14
C VAL A 226 -2.38 0.24 -10.58
N VAL A 227 -2.59 -0.67 -9.62
CA VAL A 227 -3.22 -1.98 -9.84
C VAL A 227 -4.65 -1.91 -9.33
N SER A 228 -5.63 -2.11 -10.21
CA SER A 228 -7.03 -1.92 -9.88
C SER A 228 -7.84 -3.20 -9.99
N ALA A 229 -8.53 -3.56 -8.90
CA ALA A 229 -9.58 -4.58 -8.87
C ALA A 229 -10.82 -3.97 -8.21
N PRO A 230 -11.65 -3.21 -8.95
CA PRO A 230 -12.78 -2.49 -8.40
C PRO A 230 -13.87 -3.40 -7.82
N ALA A 231 -14.82 -2.81 -7.11
CA ALA A 231 -15.90 -3.53 -6.43
C ALA A 231 -16.77 -4.37 -7.40
N ALA A 232 -16.89 -3.91 -8.66
CA ALA A 232 -17.66 -4.60 -9.70
C ALA A 232 -16.99 -5.86 -10.22
N ASP A 233 -15.67 -6.00 -10.07
CA ASP A 233 -14.94 -7.16 -10.53
C ASP A 233 -15.30 -8.41 -9.73
N ALA A 234 -15.08 -9.57 -10.31
CA ALA A 234 -15.24 -10.85 -9.64
C ALA A 234 -14.24 -11.02 -8.48
N ALA A 235 -14.59 -11.88 -7.52
CA ALA A 235 -13.77 -12.11 -6.34
C ALA A 235 -12.30 -12.52 -6.64
N PRO A 236 -12.03 -13.32 -7.68
CA PRO A 236 -10.64 -13.69 -8.03
C PRO A 236 -9.73 -12.50 -8.29
N PHE A 237 -10.19 -11.48 -8.99
CA PHE A 237 -9.37 -10.30 -9.26
C PHE A 237 -9.01 -9.52 -8.00
N LYS A 238 -9.96 -9.41 -7.04
CA LYS A 238 -9.70 -8.78 -5.73
C LYS A 238 -8.73 -9.59 -4.87
N TYR A 239 -8.74 -10.91 -5.02
CA TYR A 239 -7.78 -11.80 -4.36
C TYR A 239 -6.38 -11.63 -4.96
N LEU A 240 -6.25 -11.56 -6.29
CA LEU A 240 -4.97 -11.54 -7.00
C LEU A 240 -4.28 -10.17 -7.02
N ALA A 241 -5.03 -9.06 -7.07
CA ALA A 241 -4.46 -7.72 -7.22
C ALA A 241 -3.33 -7.38 -6.22
N PRO A 242 -3.41 -7.68 -4.90
CA PRO A 242 -2.32 -7.44 -3.99
C PRO A 242 -1.05 -8.23 -4.33
N TYR A 243 -1.18 -9.46 -4.80
CA TYR A 243 -0.03 -10.27 -5.21
C TYR A 243 0.60 -9.75 -6.51
N ALA A 244 -0.20 -9.26 -7.44
CA ALA A 244 0.27 -8.63 -8.67
C ALA A 244 1.12 -7.40 -8.36
N GLY A 245 0.60 -6.48 -7.55
CA GLY A 245 1.36 -5.30 -7.11
C GLY A 245 2.62 -5.66 -6.33
N CYS A 246 2.53 -6.67 -5.45
CA CYS A 246 3.69 -7.15 -4.70
C CYS A 246 4.80 -7.71 -5.60
N ALA A 247 4.44 -8.45 -6.67
CA ALA A 247 5.42 -8.96 -7.63
C ALA A 247 6.15 -7.82 -8.37
N MET A 248 5.46 -6.73 -8.70
CA MET A 248 6.05 -5.53 -9.29
C MET A 248 7.04 -4.87 -8.32
N GLY A 249 6.63 -4.64 -7.08
CA GLY A 249 7.50 -4.03 -6.06
C GLY A 249 8.71 -4.89 -5.69
N GLN A 250 8.53 -6.21 -5.62
CA GLN A 250 9.62 -7.13 -5.33
C GLN A 250 10.67 -7.17 -6.46
N HIS A 251 10.25 -6.96 -7.71
CA HIS A 251 11.19 -6.85 -8.83
C HIS A 251 12.19 -5.71 -8.61
N TRP A 252 11.72 -4.51 -8.27
CA TRP A 252 12.59 -3.37 -7.99
C TRP A 252 13.47 -3.59 -6.74
N MET A 253 12.90 -4.14 -5.68
CA MET A 253 13.65 -4.48 -4.47
C MET A 253 14.83 -5.42 -4.75
N GLU A 254 14.63 -6.47 -5.55
CA GLU A 254 15.68 -7.44 -5.92
C GLU A 254 16.73 -6.86 -6.86
N ASN A 255 16.40 -5.79 -7.60
CA ASN A 255 17.32 -5.04 -8.43
C ASN A 255 18.10 -3.94 -7.66
N GLY A 256 18.00 -3.91 -6.32
CA GLY A 256 18.69 -2.94 -5.49
C GLY A 256 18.00 -1.58 -5.40
N GLU A 257 16.76 -1.47 -5.86
CA GLU A 257 15.98 -0.24 -5.83
C GLU A 257 15.02 -0.21 -4.63
N HIS A 258 14.37 0.92 -4.43
CA HIS A 258 13.41 1.11 -3.35
C HIS A 258 11.99 1.22 -3.91
N ALA A 259 11.07 0.46 -3.33
CA ALA A 259 9.67 0.51 -3.69
C ALA A 259 8.78 0.68 -2.45
N LEU A 260 7.67 1.38 -2.64
CA LEU A 260 6.59 1.56 -1.69
C LEU A 260 5.32 0.94 -2.27
N ILE A 261 4.68 0.04 -1.55
CA ILE A 261 3.39 -0.52 -1.95
C ILE A 261 2.31 -0.21 -0.92
N VAL A 262 1.19 0.29 -1.42
CA VAL A 262 -0.04 0.53 -0.66
C VAL A 262 -1.08 -0.49 -1.06
N TYR A 263 -1.69 -1.18 -0.10
CA TYR A 263 -2.81 -2.11 -0.34
C TYR A 263 -4.10 -1.51 0.23
N ASP A 264 -4.92 -0.92 -0.60
CA ASP A 264 -6.16 -0.24 -0.18
C ASP A 264 -7.42 -0.96 -0.72
N ASP A 265 -8.04 -1.93 0.00
CA ASP A 265 -7.65 -2.43 1.32
C ASP A 265 -7.59 -3.98 1.38
N LEU A 266 -6.84 -4.49 2.33
CA LEU A 266 -6.71 -5.94 2.54
C LEU A 266 -7.95 -6.57 3.21
N SER A 267 -8.84 -5.78 3.83
CA SER A 267 -10.13 -6.28 4.32
C SER A 267 -10.96 -6.81 3.17
N LYS A 268 -10.97 -6.12 2.04
CA LYS A 268 -11.67 -6.54 0.81
C LYS A 268 -11.03 -7.77 0.17
N GLN A 269 -9.70 -7.88 0.22
CA GLN A 269 -9.02 -9.10 -0.22
C GLN A 269 -9.47 -10.30 0.62
N ALA A 270 -9.50 -10.17 1.95
CA ALA A 270 -9.95 -11.23 2.84
C ALA A 270 -11.41 -11.62 2.60
N GLU A 271 -12.30 -10.64 2.39
CA GLU A 271 -13.71 -10.88 2.03
C GLU A 271 -13.83 -11.66 0.71
N ALA A 272 -13.05 -11.29 -0.32
CA ALA A 272 -13.01 -12.00 -1.59
C ALA A 272 -12.47 -13.43 -1.43
N TYR A 273 -11.42 -13.62 -0.65
CA TYR A 273 -10.88 -14.95 -0.37
C TYR A 273 -11.84 -15.84 0.42
N ARG A 274 -12.59 -15.26 1.37
CA ARG A 274 -13.68 -15.95 2.07
C ARG A 274 -14.75 -16.43 1.07
N GLN A 275 -15.18 -15.56 0.15
CA GLN A 275 -16.15 -15.92 -0.89
C GLN A 275 -15.64 -17.09 -1.73
N LEU A 276 -14.43 -17.00 -2.27
CA LEU A 276 -13.82 -18.06 -3.08
C LEU A 276 -13.70 -19.38 -2.31
N SER A 277 -13.30 -19.33 -1.05
CA SER A 277 -13.12 -20.52 -0.21
C SER A 277 -14.45 -21.21 0.08
N LEU A 278 -15.52 -20.45 0.30
CA LEU A 278 -16.86 -21.01 0.50
C LEU A 278 -17.41 -21.66 -0.78
N LEU A 279 -17.19 -21.02 -1.94
CA LEU A 279 -17.58 -21.58 -3.23
C LEU A 279 -16.79 -22.86 -3.56
N LEU A 280 -15.51 -22.91 -3.20
CA LEU A 280 -14.67 -24.12 -3.29
C LEU A 280 -15.01 -25.18 -2.22
N ARG A 281 -16.06 -24.96 -1.42
CA ARG A 281 -16.53 -25.86 -0.35
C ARG A 281 -15.48 -26.14 0.73
N ARG A 282 -14.54 -25.22 0.94
CA ARG A 282 -13.60 -25.32 2.06
C ARG A 282 -14.33 -25.06 3.39
N PRO A 283 -14.02 -25.82 4.47
CA PRO A 283 -14.72 -25.65 5.74
C PRO A 283 -14.48 -24.25 6.31
N PRO A 284 -15.55 -23.51 6.70
CA PRO A 284 -15.42 -22.19 7.30
C PRO A 284 -14.95 -22.26 8.75
N GLY A 285 -14.11 -21.30 9.14
CA GLY A 285 -13.70 -21.05 10.52
C GLY A 285 -14.37 -19.83 11.13
N ARG A 286 -13.63 -19.08 11.96
CA ARG A 286 -14.13 -17.86 12.63
C ARG A 286 -14.60 -16.84 11.59
N GLU A 287 -15.78 -16.25 11.80
CA GLU A 287 -16.43 -15.28 10.91
C GLU A 287 -16.58 -15.78 9.46
N ALA A 288 -16.71 -17.11 9.29
CA ALA A 288 -16.76 -17.81 8.01
C ALA A 288 -15.50 -17.67 7.13
N TYR A 289 -14.38 -17.16 7.67
CA TYR A 289 -13.10 -17.18 6.97
C TYR A 289 -12.51 -18.60 6.94
N PRO A 290 -11.76 -18.95 5.87
CA PRO A 290 -11.06 -20.22 5.83
C PRO A 290 -9.90 -20.22 6.85
N GLY A 291 -9.46 -21.42 7.26
CA GLY A 291 -8.42 -21.57 8.28
C GLY A 291 -7.06 -20.99 7.91
N ASP A 292 -6.81 -20.78 6.62
CA ASP A 292 -5.57 -20.24 6.07
C ASP A 292 -5.61 -18.72 5.76
N VAL A 293 -6.63 -17.99 6.23
CA VAL A 293 -6.72 -16.53 5.99
C VAL A 293 -5.56 -15.75 6.61
N PHE A 294 -4.98 -16.22 7.70
CA PHE A 294 -3.75 -15.64 8.24
C PHE A 294 -2.59 -15.78 7.23
N TYR A 295 -2.45 -16.94 6.63
CA TYR A 295 -1.43 -17.22 5.64
C TYR A 295 -1.62 -16.41 4.35
N LEU A 296 -2.86 -16.08 3.97
CA LEU A 296 -3.16 -15.17 2.88
C LEU A 296 -2.39 -13.85 3.00
N HIS A 297 -2.49 -13.19 4.16
CA HIS A 297 -1.84 -11.92 4.40
C HIS A 297 -0.37 -12.04 4.78
N SER A 298 0.02 -13.07 5.54
CA SER A 298 1.42 -13.23 5.97
C SER A 298 2.35 -13.53 4.79
N ARG A 299 1.97 -14.42 3.86
CA ARG A 299 2.80 -14.71 2.68
C ARG A 299 2.89 -13.51 1.72
N LEU A 300 1.92 -12.60 1.73
CA LEU A 300 1.97 -11.35 0.99
C LEU A 300 2.90 -10.34 1.66
N LEU A 301 2.65 -10.03 2.93
CA LEU A 301 3.33 -8.97 3.67
C LEU A 301 4.80 -9.33 4.03
N GLU A 302 5.11 -10.60 4.23
CA GLU A 302 6.50 -11.04 4.46
C GLU A 302 7.42 -10.84 3.26
N ARG A 303 6.89 -10.60 2.06
CA ARG A 303 7.67 -10.25 0.87
C ARG A 303 8.24 -8.83 0.95
N ALA A 304 7.62 -7.95 1.74
CA ALA A 304 8.14 -6.62 2.04
C ALA A 304 9.30 -6.73 3.04
N ALA A 305 10.47 -6.23 2.67
CA ALA A 305 11.69 -6.33 3.46
C ALA A 305 12.73 -5.29 3.01
N LYS A 306 13.76 -5.09 3.83
CA LYS A 306 15.02 -4.47 3.46
C LYS A 306 16.02 -5.60 3.19
N LEU A 307 16.54 -5.68 1.97
CA LEU A 307 17.53 -6.67 1.60
C LEU A 307 18.92 -6.31 2.14
N SER A 308 19.74 -7.33 2.36
CA SER A 308 21.14 -7.16 2.75
C SER A 308 21.96 -6.50 1.65
N ASP A 309 23.11 -5.94 2.01
CA ASP A 309 24.03 -5.30 1.06
C ASP A 309 24.52 -6.29 0.00
N GLU A 310 24.71 -7.55 0.37
CA GLU A 310 25.06 -8.63 -0.56
C GLU A 310 23.99 -8.90 -1.63
N GLN A 311 22.74 -8.55 -1.33
CA GLN A 311 21.60 -8.66 -2.26
C GLN A 311 21.19 -7.31 -2.87
N GLY A 312 22.08 -6.32 -2.85
CA GLY A 312 21.87 -5.04 -3.48
C GLY A 312 21.18 -3.98 -2.63
N ALA A 313 20.91 -4.25 -1.34
CA ALA A 313 20.35 -3.30 -0.37
C ALA A 313 19.00 -2.67 -0.78
N GLY A 314 18.27 -3.26 -1.72
CA GLY A 314 16.94 -2.79 -2.12
C GLY A 314 15.91 -2.93 -1.00
N SER A 315 14.77 -2.29 -1.14
CA SER A 315 13.69 -2.39 -0.16
C SER A 315 12.31 -2.36 -0.79
N LEU A 316 11.38 -3.09 -0.17
CA LEU A 316 9.95 -2.99 -0.44
C LEU A 316 9.25 -2.64 0.87
N THR A 317 8.73 -1.43 0.97
CA THR A 317 7.96 -0.95 2.12
C THR A 317 6.49 -1.17 1.86
N ALA A 318 5.76 -1.76 2.80
CA ALA A 318 4.35 -2.04 2.65
C ALA A 318 3.50 -1.20 3.61
N LEU A 319 2.48 -0.55 3.07
CA LEU A 319 1.42 0.13 3.80
C LEU A 319 0.07 -0.58 3.55
N PRO A 320 -0.20 -1.70 4.23
CA PRO A 320 -1.52 -2.31 4.18
C PRO A 320 -2.54 -1.42 4.87
N VAL A 321 -3.73 -1.34 4.26
CA VAL A 321 -4.88 -0.63 4.83
C VAL A 321 -5.91 -1.66 5.30
N ILE A 322 -6.41 -1.49 6.52
CA ILE A 322 -7.49 -2.30 7.09
C ILE A 322 -8.65 -1.39 7.52
N GLU A 323 -9.86 -1.78 7.15
CA GLU A 323 -11.09 -1.11 7.59
C GLU A 323 -11.62 -1.77 8.86
N THR A 324 -11.82 -0.96 9.92
CA THR A 324 -12.53 -1.38 11.13
C THR A 324 -14.01 -0.99 11.07
N LYS A 325 -14.81 -1.57 11.95
CA LYS A 325 -16.21 -1.23 12.17
C LYS A 325 -16.37 -0.79 13.62
N ALA A 326 -16.82 0.45 13.83
CA ALA A 326 -17.01 1.04 15.16
C ALA A 326 -15.72 1.01 16.02
N GLY A 327 -14.56 1.20 15.42
CA GLY A 327 -13.26 1.21 16.10
C GLY A 327 -12.79 -0.16 16.62
N ASP A 328 -13.46 -1.26 16.27
CA ASP A 328 -13.09 -2.59 16.78
C ASP A 328 -11.83 -3.14 16.12
N VAL A 329 -10.70 -2.94 16.78
CA VAL A 329 -9.40 -3.51 16.37
C VAL A 329 -9.22 -4.96 16.81
N SER A 330 -10.14 -5.50 17.63
CA SER A 330 -10.10 -6.89 18.14
C SER A 330 -10.79 -7.89 17.20
N ALA A 331 -11.40 -7.42 16.12
CA ALA A 331 -11.97 -8.27 15.08
C ALA A 331 -10.90 -9.16 14.42
N TYR A 332 -11.35 -10.22 13.74
CA TYR A 332 -10.43 -11.29 13.30
C TYR A 332 -9.37 -10.82 12.31
N ILE A 333 -9.74 -10.13 11.25
CA ILE A 333 -8.78 -9.66 10.23
C ILE A 333 -7.85 -8.55 10.77
N PRO A 334 -8.33 -7.50 11.47
CA PRO A 334 -7.47 -6.52 12.12
C PRO A 334 -6.40 -7.16 13.01
N THR A 335 -6.78 -8.06 13.91
CA THR A 335 -5.86 -8.74 14.83
C THR A 335 -4.77 -9.50 14.09
N ASN A 336 -5.14 -10.23 13.02
CA ASN A 336 -4.19 -10.97 12.21
C ASN A 336 -3.15 -10.03 11.56
N VAL A 337 -3.60 -8.93 10.95
CA VAL A 337 -2.70 -8.02 10.24
C VAL A 337 -1.81 -7.22 11.20
N ILE A 338 -2.34 -6.79 12.36
CA ILE A 338 -1.53 -6.16 13.42
C ILE A 338 -0.37 -7.08 13.86
N SER A 339 -0.62 -8.39 13.94
CA SER A 339 0.42 -9.34 14.34
C SER A 339 1.48 -9.59 13.28
N ILE A 340 1.13 -9.44 11.99
CA ILE A 340 2.06 -9.64 10.86
C ILE A 340 2.92 -8.39 10.62
N THR A 341 2.39 -7.19 10.90
CA THR A 341 3.04 -5.91 10.60
C THR A 341 4.01 -5.46 11.69
N ASP A 342 4.87 -4.51 11.36
CA ASP A 342 5.91 -3.95 12.24
C ASP A 342 5.41 -2.71 13.00
N GLY A 343 4.11 -2.54 13.08
CA GLY A 343 3.43 -1.46 13.75
C GLY A 343 2.13 -1.07 13.05
N GLN A 344 1.44 -0.08 13.62
CA GLN A 344 0.18 0.43 13.08
C GLN A 344 0.01 1.93 13.31
N ILE A 345 -0.58 2.59 12.34
CA ILE A 345 -1.10 3.96 12.40
C ILE A 345 -2.61 3.84 12.54
N TYR A 346 -3.12 4.16 13.73
CA TYR A 346 -4.56 4.10 14.01
C TYR A 346 -5.21 5.45 13.77
N LEU A 347 -6.19 5.47 12.86
CA LEU A 347 -6.98 6.66 12.54
C LEU A 347 -8.35 6.58 13.23
N GLN A 348 -8.56 7.45 14.21
CA GLN A 348 -9.74 7.47 15.05
C GLN A 348 -10.83 8.38 14.48
N ASP A 349 -12.08 7.88 14.43
CA ASP A 349 -13.22 8.59 13.88
C ASP A 349 -13.59 9.85 14.68
N ASP A 350 -13.50 9.80 16.01
CA ASP A 350 -13.81 10.94 16.87
C ASP A 350 -12.83 12.10 16.66
N LEU A 351 -11.53 11.81 16.50
CA LEU A 351 -10.52 12.82 16.15
C LEU A 351 -10.80 13.43 14.77
N PHE A 352 -11.19 12.61 13.79
CA PHE A 352 -11.53 13.10 12.46
C PHE A 352 -12.73 14.03 12.48
N LYS A 353 -13.78 13.69 13.23
CA LYS A 353 -15.00 14.51 13.39
C LYS A 353 -14.76 15.80 14.16
N SER A 354 -13.84 15.77 15.15
CA SER A 354 -13.44 16.98 15.89
C SER A 354 -12.53 17.93 15.10
N GLY A 355 -12.16 17.57 13.86
CA GLY A 355 -11.34 18.40 12.99
C GLY A 355 -9.84 18.20 13.13
N VAL A 356 -9.38 17.19 13.88
CA VAL A 356 -7.98 16.79 13.92
C VAL A 356 -7.67 15.94 12.69
N ARG A 357 -6.91 16.48 11.74
CA ARG A 357 -6.57 15.83 10.47
C ARG A 357 -5.09 16.00 10.16
N PRO A 358 -4.33 14.89 9.98
CA PRO A 358 -4.76 13.49 10.05
C PRO A 358 -5.19 13.08 11.47
N ALA A 359 -6.16 12.17 11.54
CA ALA A 359 -6.80 11.74 12.79
C ALA A 359 -6.00 10.63 13.49
N VAL A 360 -4.68 10.78 13.58
CA VAL A 360 -3.77 9.79 14.19
C VAL A 360 -3.95 9.76 15.69
N ASP A 361 -4.33 8.62 16.21
CA ASP A 361 -4.32 8.35 17.64
C ASP A 361 -2.90 7.99 18.10
N VAL A 362 -2.29 8.88 18.85
CA VAL A 362 -0.89 8.76 19.31
C VAL A 362 -0.72 7.63 20.33
N GLY A 363 -1.77 7.36 21.14
CA GLY A 363 -1.73 6.35 22.20
C GLY A 363 -1.70 4.92 21.67
N VAL A 364 -2.46 4.65 20.59
CA VAL A 364 -2.61 3.32 20.00
C VAL A 364 -1.65 3.09 18.83
N SER A 365 -1.21 4.15 18.18
CA SER A 365 -0.27 4.07 17.05
C SER A 365 1.15 3.74 17.53
N VAL A 366 1.78 2.76 16.89
CA VAL A 366 3.10 2.25 17.27
C VAL A 366 3.91 1.92 16.02
N SER A 367 5.18 2.34 15.98
CA SER A 367 6.19 1.83 15.05
C SER A 367 7.19 0.98 15.84
N ARG A 368 7.38 -0.29 15.44
CA ARG A 368 8.36 -1.18 16.09
C ARG A 368 9.80 -0.89 15.67
N VAL A 369 9.99 -0.18 14.58
CA VAL A 369 11.31 0.32 14.13
C VAL A 369 11.66 1.61 14.90
N GLY A 370 10.68 2.50 15.06
CA GLY A 370 10.83 3.70 15.86
C GLY A 370 11.94 4.65 15.37
N GLY A 371 12.74 5.16 16.28
CA GLY A 371 13.76 6.18 15.97
C GLY A 371 14.86 5.75 14.99
N ASP A 372 14.98 4.46 14.66
CA ASP A 372 15.91 4.00 13.63
C ASP A 372 15.40 4.31 12.21
N ALA A 373 14.10 4.57 12.08
CA ALA A 373 13.46 5.05 10.87
C ALA A 373 13.34 6.58 10.80
N GLN A 374 14.06 7.33 11.63
CA GLN A 374 14.08 8.79 11.64
C GLN A 374 15.47 9.33 11.31
N THR A 375 15.51 10.53 10.68
CA THR A 375 16.73 11.31 10.60
C THR A 375 17.16 11.76 11.99
N LYS A 376 18.44 12.02 12.20
CA LYS A 376 18.95 12.50 13.48
C LYS A 376 18.29 13.82 13.91
N ALA A 377 18.01 14.70 12.95
CA ALA A 377 17.30 15.96 13.17
C ALA A 377 15.88 15.70 13.71
N MET A 378 15.09 14.84 13.04
CA MET A 378 13.75 14.52 13.50
C MET A 378 13.77 13.85 14.89
N LYS A 379 14.68 12.91 15.11
CA LYS A 379 14.83 12.21 16.39
C LYS A 379 15.14 13.19 17.54
N SER A 380 15.93 14.23 17.28
CA SER A 380 16.29 15.23 18.31
C SER A 380 15.11 16.12 18.70
N VAL A 381 14.25 16.49 17.75
CA VAL A 381 13.13 17.43 18.00
C VAL A 381 11.83 16.73 18.42
N ALA A 382 11.61 15.49 18.00
CA ALA A 382 10.37 14.75 18.26
C ALA A 382 10.43 13.85 19.51
N GLY A 383 11.56 13.79 20.21
CA GLY A 383 11.79 12.82 21.29
C GLY A 383 10.77 12.87 22.43
N THR A 384 10.26 14.04 22.79
CA THR A 384 9.27 14.23 23.86
C THR A 384 7.84 14.31 23.35
N LEU A 385 7.64 14.61 22.06
CA LEU A 385 6.34 14.94 21.47
C LEU A 385 5.23 13.90 21.77
N LYS A 386 5.57 12.62 21.66
CA LYS A 386 4.61 11.54 21.95
C LYS A 386 4.20 11.51 23.41
N ILE A 387 5.14 11.76 24.32
CA ILE A 387 4.88 11.80 25.78
C ILE A 387 4.04 13.02 26.11
N ASP A 388 4.37 14.18 25.55
CA ASP A 388 3.67 15.44 25.79
C ASP A 388 2.19 15.33 25.32
N LEU A 389 1.96 14.72 24.17
CA LEU A 389 0.59 14.48 23.66
C LEU A 389 -0.18 13.41 24.44
N ALA A 390 0.48 12.38 24.95
CA ALA A 390 -0.17 11.40 25.83
C ALA A 390 -0.61 12.05 27.14
N GLN A 391 0.26 12.82 27.79
CA GLN A 391 -0.07 13.58 29.00
C GLN A 391 -1.16 14.62 28.75
N PHE A 392 -1.14 15.29 27.59
CA PHE A 392 -2.20 16.20 27.19
C PHE A 392 -3.56 15.49 27.14
N ARG A 393 -3.64 14.29 26.55
CA ARG A 393 -4.90 13.52 26.47
C ARG A 393 -5.44 13.15 27.84
N ASP A 394 -4.57 12.76 28.76
CA ASP A 394 -4.95 12.47 30.14
C ASP A 394 -5.49 13.72 30.85
N LEU A 395 -4.80 14.86 30.72
CA LEU A 395 -5.24 16.13 31.29
C LEU A 395 -6.52 16.67 30.67
N GLU A 396 -6.70 16.51 29.36
CA GLU A 396 -7.95 16.90 28.65
C GLU A 396 -9.16 16.15 29.18
N ALA A 397 -8.99 14.85 29.44
CA ALA A 397 -10.04 14.03 30.05
C ALA A 397 -10.41 14.55 31.47
N PHE A 398 -9.40 14.88 32.31
CA PHE A 398 -9.63 15.44 33.64
C PHE A 398 -10.29 16.83 33.59
N ALA A 399 -9.84 17.71 32.70
CA ALA A 399 -10.41 19.05 32.53
C ALA A 399 -11.90 19.00 32.14
N THR A 400 -12.29 18.03 31.33
CA THR A 400 -13.69 17.83 30.89
C THR A 400 -14.61 17.49 32.06
N PHE A 401 -14.10 16.85 33.10
CA PHE A 401 -14.87 16.53 34.33
C PHE A 401 -14.93 17.70 35.34
N GLY A 402 -14.44 18.90 35.00
CA GLY A 402 -14.58 20.11 35.81
C GLY A 402 -13.60 20.17 37.01
N SER A 403 -12.50 19.42 36.99
CA SER A 403 -11.46 19.48 38.02
C SER A 403 -10.67 20.78 37.91
N GLU A 404 -10.41 21.46 39.02
CA GLU A 404 -9.49 22.61 39.05
C GLU A 404 -8.07 22.10 38.78
N LEU A 405 -7.45 22.60 37.70
CA LEU A 405 -6.07 22.30 37.36
C LEU A 405 -5.13 23.29 38.06
N ASP A 406 -4.01 22.81 38.54
CA ASP A 406 -2.91 23.69 38.98
C ASP A 406 -2.27 24.43 37.78
N ALA A 407 -1.52 25.50 38.06
CA ALA A 407 -0.94 26.34 37.02
C ALA A 407 -0.02 25.54 36.03
N ALA A 408 0.70 24.54 36.55
CA ALA A 408 1.59 23.73 35.72
C ALA A 408 0.79 22.83 34.78
N SER A 409 -0.25 22.15 35.28
CA SER A 409 -1.16 21.31 34.47
C SER A 409 -1.94 22.14 33.46
N ALA A 410 -2.36 23.36 33.79
CA ALA A 410 -3.02 24.26 32.88
C ALA A 410 -2.09 24.72 31.73
N ALA A 411 -0.83 25.02 32.05
CA ALA A 411 0.17 25.36 31.02
C ALA A 411 0.45 24.17 30.08
N GLN A 412 0.57 22.94 30.63
CA GLN A 412 0.78 21.73 29.85
C GLN A 412 -0.43 21.42 28.96
N LEU A 413 -1.65 21.60 29.44
CA LEU A 413 -2.88 21.47 28.66
C LEU A 413 -2.90 22.49 27.52
N GLY A 414 -2.55 23.77 27.80
CA GLY A 414 -2.45 24.81 26.80
C GLY A 414 -1.43 24.52 25.69
N ARG A 415 -0.25 23.97 26.06
CA ARG A 415 0.76 23.52 25.10
C ARG A 415 0.26 22.37 24.26
N GLY A 416 -0.44 21.40 24.86
CA GLY A 416 -1.02 20.27 24.16
C GLY A 416 -2.00 20.67 23.06
N TYR A 417 -2.89 21.63 23.31
CA TYR A 417 -3.80 22.15 22.27
C TYR A 417 -3.03 22.76 21.09
N ARG A 418 -1.95 23.50 21.35
CA ARG A 418 -1.10 24.08 20.29
C ARG A 418 -0.35 23.03 19.49
N LEU A 419 0.16 21.99 20.16
CA LEU A 419 0.80 20.84 19.49
C LEU A 419 -0.18 20.09 18.59
N VAL A 420 -1.41 19.84 19.07
CA VAL A 420 -2.46 19.22 18.24
C VAL A 420 -2.78 20.09 17.02
N GLU A 421 -2.88 21.42 17.20
CA GLU A 421 -3.13 22.35 16.10
C GLU A 421 -1.96 22.37 15.10
N LEU A 422 -0.72 22.41 15.60
CA LEU A 422 0.49 22.36 14.77
C LEU A 422 0.58 21.09 13.92
N LEU A 423 0.16 19.94 14.45
CA LEU A 423 0.22 18.65 13.76
C LEU A 423 -0.88 18.47 12.69
N LYS A 424 -1.89 19.35 12.64
CA LYS A 424 -2.87 19.33 11.56
C LYS A 424 -2.20 19.66 10.23
N GLN A 425 -2.66 18.99 9.19
CA GLN A 425 -2.10 19.13 7.85
C GLN A 425 -3.20 19.02 6.80
N GLY A 426 -3.12 19.81 5.73
CA GLY A 426 -4.06 19.81 4.63
C GLY A 426 -4.00 18.52 3.82
N LEU A 427 -5.07 18.26 3.07
CA LEU A 427 -5.14 17.13 2.14
C LEU A 427 -4.18 17.32 0.95
N ASN A 428 -3.51 16.28 0.52
CA ASN A 428 -2.54 16.29 -0.59
C ASN A 428 -1.46 17.39 -0.45
N SER A 429 -1.00 17.58 0.79
CA SER A 429 -0.01 18.60 1.12
C SER A 429 1.10 18.01 1.99
N PRO A 430 1.85 17.02 1.47
CA PRO A 430 2.98 16.47 2.20
C PRO A 430 4.05 17.54 2.41
N MET A 431 4.71 17.49 3.57
CA MET A 431 5.73 18.46 3.97
C MET A 431 7.11 17.78 3.97
N PRO A 432 8.14 18.38 3.36
CA PRO A 432 9.51 17.86 3.42
C PRO A 432 10.04 17.77 4.86
N VAL A 433 10.92 16.81 5.11
CA VAL A 433 11.40 16.51 6.48
C VAL A 433 12.10 17.69 7.15
N GLU A 434 12.86 18.50 6.43
CA GLU A 434 13.52 19.68 6.93
C GLU A 434 12.52 20.74 7.43
N GLU A 435 11.41 20.91 6.75
CA GLU A 435 10.32 21.81 7.17
C GLU A 435 9.58 21.24 8.39
N GLN A 436 9.35 19.93 8.42
CA GLN A 436 8.76 19.26 9.57
C GLN A 436 9.62 19.42 10.84
N VAL A 437 10.94 19.28 10.71
CA VAL A 437 11.89 19.46 11.82
C VAL A 437 11.79 20.86 12.41
N VAL A 438 11.75 21.88 11.56
CA VAL A 438 11.61 23.29 12.00
C VAL A 438 10.26 23.49 12.70
N SER A 439 9.17 23.02 12.09
CA SER A 439 7.82 23.14 12.66
C SER A 439 7.72 22.46 14.04
N ILE A 440 8.16 21.20 14.15
CA ILE A 440 8.08 20.43 15.40
C ILE A 440 8.99 21.04 16.46
N TYR A 441 10.18 21.52 16.09
CA TYR A 441 11.08 22.20 17.01
C TYR A 441 10.39 23.36 17.72
N THR A 442 9.67 24.21 17.00
CA THR A 442 8.98 25.37 17.59
C THR A 442 7.89 24.94 18.58
N GLY A 443 7.19 23.84 18.30
CA GLY A 443 6.17 23.29 19.20
C GLY A 443 6.76 22.69 20.48
N THR A 444 7.77 21.84 20.34
CA THR A 444 8.36 21.12 21.48
C THR A 444 9.18 22.00 22.40
N ASN A 445 9.78 23.09 21.91
CA ASN A 445 10.58 24.01 22.68
C ASN A 445 9.80 25.20 23.28
N GLY A 446 8.46 25.21 23.17
CA GLY A 446 7.62 26.20 23.86
C GLY A 446 7.49 27.54 23.15
N HIS A 447 7.97 27.68 21.90
CA HIS A 447 7.86 28.93 21.15
C HIS A 447 6.42 29.29 20.75
N LEU A 448 5.49 28.34 20.91
CA LEU A 448 4.06 28.55 20.65
C LEU A 448 3.27 28.90 21.92
N ASP A 449 3.86 28.82 23.12
CA ASP A 449 3.12 28.89 24.38
C ASP A 449 2.39 30.22 24.61
N ASP A 450 2.88 31.31 24.03
CA ASP A 450 2.26 32.64 24.11
C ASP A 450 1.25 32.94 22.99
N LEU A 451 1.15 32.06 21.99
CA LEU A 451 0.25 32.28 20.84
C LEU A 451 -1.17 31.78 21.12
N PRO A 452 -2.23 32.45 20.64
CA PRO A 452 -3.55 31.84 20.55
C PRO A 452 -3.54 30.56 19.70
N VAL A 453 -4.35 29.58 20.06
CA VAL A 453 -4.41 28.29 19.33
C VAL A 453 -4.80 28.50 17.86
N GLU A 454 -5.72 29.42 17.58
CA GLU A 454 -6.18 29.78 16.25
C GLU A 454 -5.09 30.37 15.34
N ASP A 455 -4.02 30.93 15.90
CA ASP A 455 -2.93 31.55 15.15
C ASP A 455 -1.77 30.60 14.85
N VAL A 456 -1.75 29.39 15.42
CA VAL A 456 -0.64 28.43 15.28
C VAL A 456 -0.39 28.06 13.81
N GLN A 457 -1.43 27.78 13.02
CA GLN A 457 -1.29 27.42 11.61
C GLN A 457 -0.76 28.59 10.76
N ARG A 458 -1.20 29.81 11.07
CA ARG A 458 -0.70 31.02 10.40
C ARG A 458 0.77 31.24 10.71
N PHE A 459 1.12 31.13 11.99
CA PHE A 459 2.51 31.26 12.42
C PHE A 459 3.42 30.25 11.76
N GLU A 460 3.00 28.97 11.69
CA GLU A 460 3.76 27.91 10.99
C GLU A 460 4.00 28.28 9.53
N ALA A 461 2.99 28.73 8.81
CA ALA A 461 3.11 29.11 7.40
C ALA A 461 4.09 30.28 7.21
N GLU A 462 3.98 31.34 8.03
CA GLU A 462 4.86 32.50 7.99
C GLU A 462 6.31 32.15 8.38
N LEU A 463 6.49 31.28 9.38
CA LEU A 463 7.80 30.75 9.79
C LEU A 463 8.47 30.00 8.63
N LEU A 464 7.78 29.04 8.03
CA LEU A 464 8.31 28.22 6.93
C LEU A 464 8.63 29.08 5.69
N GLU A 465 7.82 30.10 5.39
CA GLU A 465 8.11 31.03 4.30
C GLU A 465 9.37 31.87 4.61
N ASN A 466 9.54 32.34 5.86
CA ASN A 466 10.73 33.05 6.26
C ASN A 466 11.97 32.16 6.20
N MET A 467 11.85 30.90 6.63
CA MET A 467 12.96 29.92 6.54
C MET A 467 13.36 29.67 5.08
N LYS A 468 12.40 29.51 4.17
CA LYS A 468 12.66 29.33 2.73
C LYS A 468 13.34 30.53 2.09
N THR A 469 12.96 31.75 2.49
CA THR A 469 13.44 32.97 1.85
C THR A 469 14.73 33.50 2.43
N ARG A 470 14.92 33.43 3.74
CA ARG A 470 16.07 34.04 4.46
C ARG A 470 17.07 33.04 5.02
N HIS A 471 16.65 31.81 5.28
CA HIS A 471 17.43 30.79 5.95
C HIS A 471 17.43 29.45 5.18
N SER A 472 17.34 29.49 3.85
CA SER A 472 17.32 28.30 2.98
C SER A 472 18.53 27.39 3.23
N GLY A 473 19.68 27.96 3.57
CA GLY A 473 20.90 27.20 3.90
C GLY A 473 20.72 26.21 5.04
N LEU A 474 19.94 26.57 6.07
CA LEU A 474 19.62 25.66 7.18
C LEU A 474 18.75 24.49 6.71
N LEU A 475 17.74 24.76 5.90
CA LEU A 475 16.88 23.70 5.32
C LEU A 475 17.67 22.75 4.43
N ASP A 476 18.56 23.28 3.59
CA ASP A 476 19.42 22.49 2.72
C ASP A 476 20.42 21.64 3.51
N GLU A 477 20.94 22.16 4.61
CA GLU A 477 21.84 21.42 5.51
C GLU A 477 21.08 20.28 6.21
N ILE A 478 19.90 20.53 6.78
CA ILE A 478 19.05 19.47 7.37
C ILE A 478 18.70 18.42 6.33
N ARG A 479 18.32 18.81 5.11
CA ARG A 479 17.99 17.90 4.02
C ARG A 479 19.16 17.00 3.63
N SER A 480 20.36 17.57 3.51
CA SER A 480 21.53 16.85 3.01
C SER A 480 22.23 16.00 4.08
N THR A 481 22.27 16.48 5.33
CA THR A 481 22.99 15.81 6.42
C THR A 481 22.09 14.96 7.31
N GLY A 482 20.79 15.27 7.33
CA GLY A 482 19.82 14.69 8.28
C GLY A 482 20.05 15.11 9.72
N VAL A 483 20.83 16.18 9.98
CA VAL A 483 21.17 16.68 11.30
C VAL A 483 20.71 18.13 11.44
N LEU A 484 20.20 18.51 12.62
CA LEU A 484 19.92 19.90 12.95
C LEU A 484 21.20 20.52 13.57
N PRO A 485 21.85 21.52 12.91
CA PRO A 485 23.06 22.11 13.41
C PRO A 485 22.80 22.92 14.70
N GLU A 486 23.52 22.63 15.77
CA GLU A 486 23.33 23.28 17.09
C GLU A 486 23.66 24.79 17.06
N ASP A 487 24.63 25.19 16.26
CA ASP A 487 25.06 26.58 16.10
C ASP A 487 24.06 27.44 15.32
N GLN A 488 23.20 26.83 14.50
CA GLN A 488 22.18 27.51 13.72
C GLN A 488 20.77 27.44 14.33
N VAL A 489 20.59 26.70 15.41
CA VAL A 489 19.30 26.62 16.11
C VAL A 489 18.85 28.02 16.58
N CYS A 490 19.74 28.94 16.84
CA CYS A 490 19.42 30.32 17.19
C CYS A 490 18.63 31.06 16.11
N LEU A 491 18.74 30.69 14.84
CA LEU A 491 17.96 31.26 13.73
C LEU A 491 16.46 30.96 13.87
N LEU A 492 16.11 29.88 14.56
CA LEU A 492 14.72 29.52 14.84
C LEU A 492 14.11 30.42 15.96
N TYR A 493 14.95 31.03 16.83
CA TYR A 493 14.50 31.95 17.88
C TYR A 493 14.39 33.41 17.39
N THR A 494 15.15 33.77 16.37
CA THR A 494 15.20 35.13 15.82
C THR A 494 14.23 35.39 14.69
N SER A 495 13.42 34.40 14.31
CA SER A 495 12.37 34.57 13.35
C SER A 495 11.33 35.54 13.91
N PRO A 496 10.89 36.57 13.14
CA PRO A 496 9.98 37.60 13.66
C PRO A 496 8.68 36.96 14.15
N SER A 497 8.34 37.26 15.42
CA SER A 497 7.06 36.91 16.00
C SER A 497 5.93 37.65 15.26
N PRO A 498 4.71 37.12 15.16
CA PRO A 498 3.54 37.88 14.66
C PRO A 498 3.35 39.21 15.37
N ARG A 499 3.80 39.36 16.63
CA ARG A 499 3.79 40.62 17.35
C ARG A 499 4.73 41.67 16.74
N ASP A 500 5.87 41.26 16.21
CA ASP A 500 6.85 42.16 15.58
C ASP A 500 6.35 42.69 14.26
N VAL A 501 5.47 41.95 13.58
CA VAL A 501 4.85 42.34 12.31
C VAL A 501 3.68 43.32 12.52
N GLU A 502 2.95 43.22 13.62
CA GLU A 502 1.89 44.18 13.97
C GLU A 502 2.42 45.56 14.39
N GLU A 503 3.53 45.60 15.12
CA GLU A 503 4.21 46.86 15.49
C GLU A 503 4.75 47.62 14.27
N CYS A 504 5.16 46.92 13.21
CA CYS A 504 5.58 47.54 11.94
C CYS A 504 4.43 48.10 11.08
N ARG A 505 3.16 47.81 11.41
CA ARG A 505 1.98 48.26 10.68
C ARG A 505 1.24 49.43 11.33
N MET A 506 1.67 49.94 12.47
CA MET A 506 1.09 51.13 13.03
C MET A 506 1.50 52.37 12.17
N PRO A 507 0.57 53.11 11.57
CA PRO A 507 0.90 54.33 10.90
C PRO A 507 1.43 55.32 11.94
N SER A 508 2.63 55.87 11.71
CA SER A 508 3.10 57.01 12.44
C SER A 508 2.04 58.14 12.34
N SER A 509 1.30 58.33 13.43
CA SER A 509 0.47 59.53 13.60
C SER A 509 1.39 60.71 13.78
N GLY A 510 1.52 61.48 12.67
CA GLY A 510 1.99 62.86 12.71
C GLY A 510 0.81 63.77 13.00
#